data_e435722f2a2349ae7460dd40f5bee8c3
#
_entry.id   e435722f2a2349ae7460dd40f5bee8c3
#
_cell.length_a   1.000
_cell.length_b   1.000
_cell.length_c   1.000
_cell.angle_alpha   90.00
_cell.angle_beta   90.00
_cell.angle_gamma   90.00
#
_symmetry.space_group_name_H-M   'P 1'
#
loop_
_entity.id
_entity.type
_entity.pdbx_description
1 polymer ?
#
loop_
_entity_poly.entity_id
_entity_poly.type
_entity_poly.pdbx_seq_one_letter_code
_entity_poly.pdbx_strand_id
1 'polypeptide(L)'
;MKNATPRARFSFTIHDISRMRRTLFDQALKPLGITRAQWWVLGNLSRHSDTGMIQTELARFLEVGKVTVGGLIDRLEESGLVRREDDGSDRRVKR
;
A
#
# COMPACT_ATOMS: atom_id res chain seq x y z
N MET A 1 -3.55 0.71 32.34
CA MET A 1 -2.19 1.17 32.63
C MET A 1 -2.21 2.29 33.63
N LYS A 2 -2.37 1.89 34.87
CA LYS A 2 -2.63 2.80 35.97
C LYS A 2 -1.46 3.73 36.27
N ASN A 3 -0.22 3.28 36.02
CA ASN A 3 1.00 4.02 36.39
C ASN A 3 1.78 4.51 35.15
N ALA A 4 1.14 4.55 33.99
CA ALA A 4 1.81 5.02 32.77
C ALA A 4 2.05 6.51 32.84
N THR A 5 3.24 6.94 32.42
CA THR A 5 3.54 8.37 32.26
C THR A 5 2.66 8.98 31.17
N PRO A 6 2.47 10.31 31.15
CA PRO A 6 1.72 10.95 30.05
C PRO A 6 2.27 10.62 28.68
N ARG A 7 3.61 10.54 28.55
CA ARG A 7 4.26 10.17 27.28
C ARG A 7 3.91 8.74 26.87
N ALA A 8 3.94 7.80 27.81
CA ALA A 8 3.57 6.41 27.54
C ALA A 8 2.10 6.29 27.16
N ARG A 9 1.21 6.99 27.87
CA ARG A 9 -0.21 7.02 27.54
C ARG A 9 -0.48 7.57 26.15
N PHE A 10 0.22 8.63 25.77
CA PHE A 10 0.12 9.21 24.45
C PHE A 10 0.52 8.20 23.37
N SER A 11 1.63 7.49 23.56
CA SER A 11 2.11 6.46 22.62
C SER A 11 1.10 5.32 22.48
N PHE A 12 0.51 4.86 23.58
CA PHE A 12 -0.52 3.81 23.53
C PHE A 12 -1.78 4.28 22.82
N THR A 13 -2.18 5.53 23.04
CA THR A 13 -3.34 6.10 22.37
C THR A 13 -3.13 6.18 20.85
N ILE A 14 -1.95 6.62 20.40
CA ILE A 14 -1.62 6.64 18.98
C ILE A 14 -1.65 5.24 18.40
N HIS A 15 -1.10 4.27 19.10
CA HIS A 15 -1.09 2.88 18.67
C HIS A 15 -2.52 2.34 18.50
N ASP A 16 -3.38 2.60 19.48
CA ASP A 16 -4.77 2.15 19.44
C ASP A 16 -5.54 2.79 18.28
N ILE A 17 -5.37 4.09 18.06
CA ILE A 17 -5.99 4.79 16.95
C ILE A 17 -5.51 4.21 15.62
N SER A 18 -4.22 3.96 15.47
CA SER A 18 -3.65 3.39 14.26
C SER A 18 -4.22 1.99 13.99
N ARG A 19 -4.36 1.17 15.03
CA ARG A 19 -4.94 -0.16 14.91
C ARG A 19 -6.40 -0.11 14.49
N MET A 20 -7.18 0.79 15.09
CA MET A 20 -8.58 0.99 14.74
C MET A 20 -8.72 1.45 13.29
N ARG A 21 -7.88 2.37 12.87
CA ARG A 21 -7.88 2.84 11.48
C ARG A 21 -7.62 1.70 10.49
N ARG A 22 -6.64 0.85 10.80
CA ARG A 22 -6.33 -0.30 9.94
C ARG A 22 -7.52 -1.25 9.86
N THR A 23 -8.17 -1.52 10.99
CA THR A 23 -9.34 -2.39 11.03
C THR A 23 -10.47 -1.83 10.16
N LEU A 24 -10.75 -0.53 10.29
CA LEU A 24 -11.79 0.11 9.49
C LEU A 24 -11.46 0.07 7.99
N PHE A 25 -10.20 0.30 7.64
CA PHE A 25 -9.74 0.18 6.26
C PHE A 25 -9.95 -1.23 5.71
N ASP A 26 -9.54 -2.24 6.46
CA ASP A 26 -9.67 -3.63 6.03
C ASP A 26 -11.13 -4.00 5.83
N GLN A 27 -12.01 -3.55 6.72
CA GLN A 27 -13.46 -3.79 6.59
C GLN A 27 -14.05 -3.10 5.37
N ALA A 28 -13.61 -1.88 5.08
CA ALA A 28 -14.08 -1.14 3.92
C ALA A 28 -13.59 -1.75 2.60
N LEU A 29 -12.38 -2.30 2.57
CA LEU A 29 -11.78 -2.87 1.37
C LEU A 29 -12.21 -4.31 1.11
N LYS A 30 -12.67 -5.03 2.11
CA LYS A 30 -13.04 -6.44 2.00
C LYS A 30 -14.07 -6.69 0.89
N PRO A 31 -15.16 -5.92 0.79
CA PRO A 31 -16.11 -6.13 -0.30
C PRO A 31 -15.52 -5.89 -1.69
N LEU A 32 -14.44 -5.11 -1.78
CA LEU A 32 -13.76 -4.83 -3.04
C LEU A 32 -12.74 -5.92 -3.41
N GLY A 33 -12.47 -6.85 -2.50
CA GLY A 33 -11.54 -7.94 -2.75
C GLY A 33 -10.08 -7.51 -2.77
N ILE A 34 -9.74 -6.38 -2.18
CA ILE A 34 -8.35 -5.89 -2.13
C ILE A 34 -7.88 -5.69 -0.70
N THR A 35 -6.57 -5.75 -0.50
CA THR A 35 -5.92 -5.50 0.78
C THR A 35 -5.50 -4.03 0.90
N ARG A 36 -5.12 -3.61 2.11
CA ARG A 36 -4.55 -2.26 2.32
C ARG A 36 -3.32 -2.04 1.46
N ALA A 37 -2.43 -3.04 1.38
CA ALA A 37 -1.21 -2.93 0.59
C ALA A 37 -1.54 -2.72 -0.89
N GLN A 38 -2.48 -3.48 -1.42
CA GLN A 38 -2.95 -3.31 -2.80
C GLN A 38 -3.57 -1.93 -3.03
N TRP A 39 -4.35 -1.47 -2.07
CA TRP A 39 -4.96 -0.15 -2.15
C TRP A 39 -3.91 0.96 -2.19
N TRP A 40 -2.83 0.83 -1.40
CA TRP A 40 -1.74 1.80 -1.42
C TRP A 40 -1.04 1.84 -2.77
N VAL A 41 -0.83 0.68 -3.40
CA VAL A 41 -0.27 0.62 -4.76
C VAL A 41 -1.18 1.38 -5.72
N LEU A 42 -2.48 1.07 -5.71
CA LEU A 42 -3.44 1.72 -6.59
C LEU A 42 -3.52 3.23 -6.35
N GLY A 43 -3.48 3.66 -5.10
CA GLY A 43 -3.50 5.07 -4.74
C GLY A 43 -2.28 5.83 -5.28
N ASN A 44 -1.10 5.25 -5.17
CA ASN A 44 0.11 5.85 -5.72
C ASN A 44 0.05 5.91 -7.25
N LEU A 45 -0.41 4.84 -7.90
CA LEU A 45 -0.55 4.83 -9.34
C LEU A 45 -1.58 5.85 -9.84
N SER A 46 -2.63 6.09 -9.07
CA SER A 46 -3.63 7.11 -9.42
C SER A 46 -3.05 8.51 -9.51
N ARG A 47 -2.03 8.81 -8.71
CA ARG A 47 -1.33 10.09 -8.77
C ARG A 47 -0.43 10.22 -10.00
N HIS A 48 -0.15 9.12 -10.66
CA HIS A 48 0.71 9.06 -11.84
C HIS A 48 -0.02 8.37 -12.99
N SER A 49 -1.31 8.72 -13.17
CA SER A 49 -2.19 8.03 -14.12
C SER A 49 -1.72 8.11 -15.56
N ASP A 50 -1.05 9.19 -15.95
CA ASP A 50 -0.60 9.38 -17.31
C ASP A 50 0.68 8.60 -17.63
N THR A 51 1.62 8.56 -16.69
CA THR A 51 2.95 8.00 -16.88
C THR A 51 3.15 6.63 -16.28
N GLY A 52 2.35 6.30 -15.26
CA GLY A 52 2.60 5.13 -14.42
C GLY A 52 3.82 5.35 -13.53
N MET A 53 4.27 4.29 -12.90
CA MET A 53 5.45 4.33 -12.02
C MET A 53 6.35 3.13 -12.33
N ILE A 54 7.65 3.35 -12.27
CA ILE A 54 8.62 2.27 -12.34
C ILE A 54 8.50 1.44 -11.06
N GLN A 55 8.53 0.11 -11.19
CA GLN A 55 8.28 -0.79 -10.06
C GLN A 55 9.24 -0.56 -8.89
N THR A 56 10.50 -0.25 -9.16
CA THR A 56 11.48 0.05 -8.12
C THR A 56 11.18 1.34 -7.38
N GLU A 57 10.66 2.35 -8.06
CA GLU A 57 10.23 3.60 -7.42
C GLU A 57 9.01 3.36 -6.53
N LEU A 58 8.08 2.55 -7.00
CA LEU A 58 6.90 2.19 -6.21
C LEU A 58 7.29 1.49 -4.91
N ALA A 59 8.26 0.58 -4.98
CA ALA A 59 8.78 -0.10 -3.80
C ALA A 59 9.37 0.90 -2.79
N ARG A 60 10.09 1.90 -3.29
CA ARG A 60 10.68 2.94 -2.46
C ARG A 60 9.62 3.79 -1.76
N PHE A 61 8.59 4.20 -2.49
CA PHE A 61 7.50 4.99 -1.92
C PHE A 61 6.73 4.25 -0.84
N LEU A 62 6.55 2.95 -1.02
CA LEU A 62 5.80 2.13 -0.06
C LEU A 62 6.69 1.63 1.09
N GLU A 63 8.00 1.89 1.02
CA GLU A 63 8.97 1.44 2.02
C GLU A 63 8.94 -0.09 2.22
N VAL A 64 8.75 -0.82 1.13
CA VAL A 64 8.72 -2.28 1.13
C VAL A 64 9.77 -2.84 0.18
N GLY A 65 10.07 -4.12 0.31
CA GLY A 65 11.03 -4.78 -0.55
C GLY A 65 10.50 -4.96 -1.98
N LYS A 66 11.42 -5.03 -2.94
CA LYS A 66 11.07 -5.21 -4.36
C LYS A 66 10.28 -6.49 -4.61
N VAL A 67 10.61 -7.56 -3.90
CA VAL A 67 9.89 -8.84 -4.02
C VAL A 67 8.45 -8.69 -3.55
N THR A 68 8.23 -7.98 -2.43
CA THR A 68 6.90 -7.73 -1.88
C THR A 68 6.06 -6.91 -2.86
N VAL A 69 6.63 -5.86 -3.44
CA VAL A 69 5.93 -5.04 -4.45
C VAL A 69 5.61 -5.86 -5.67
N GLY A 70 6.56 -6.69 -6.14
CA GLY A 70 6.32 -7.58 -7.27
C GLY A 70 5.11 -8.47 -7.06
N GLY A 71 5.01 -9.09 -5.89
CA GLY A 71 3.87 -9.93 -5.55
C GLY A 71 2.54 -9.17 -5.50
N LEU A 72 2.55 -7.96 -4.95
CA LEU A 72 1.35 -7.10 -4.91
C LEU A 72 0.90 -6.74 -6.32
N ILE A 73 1.84 -6.36 -7.19
CA ILE A 73 1.54 -5.99 -8.57
C ILE A 73 1.04 -7.20 -9.36
N ASP A 74 1.62 -8.37 -9.16
CA ASP A 74 1.16 -9.60 -9.79
C ASP A 74 -0.32 -9.85 -9.52
N ARG A 75 -0.73 -9.73 -8.26
CA ARG A 75 -2.12 -9.93 -7.87
C ARG A 75 -3.04 -8.88 -8.48
N LEU A 76 -2.61 -7.64 -8.52
CA LEU A 76 -3.39 -6.56 -9.12
C LEU A 76 -3.51 -6.73 -10.64
N GLU A 77 -2.46 -7.23 -11.27
CA GLU A 77 -2.46 -7.52 -12.69
C GLU A 77 -3.42 -8.68 -13.02
N GLU A 78 -3.38 -9.73 -12.22
CA GLU A 78 -4.33 -10.84 -12.35
C GLU A 78 -5.78 -10.38 -12.20
N SER A 79 -6.03 -9.41 -11.37
CA SER A 79 -7.37 -8.83 -11.18
C SER A 79 -7.74 -7.82 -12.26
N GLY A 80 -6.84 -7.51 -13.17
CA GLY A 80 -7.10 -6.56 -14.25
C GLY A 80 -7.06 -5.09 -13.82
N LEU A 81 -6.54 -4.79 -12.64
CA LEU A 81 -6.53 -3.43 -12.10
C LEU A 81 -5.29 -2.64 -12.52
N VAL A 82 -4.21 -3.32 -12.86
CA VAL A 82 -2.97 -2.71 -13.33
C VAL A 82 -2.39 -3.53 -14.47
N ARG A 83 -1.49 -2.93 -15.20
CA ARG A 83 -0.69 -3.61 -16.24
C ARG A 83 0.75 -3.19 -16.13
N ARG A 84 1.65 -4.06 -16.54
CA ARG A 84 3.06 -3.76 -16.67
C ARG A 84 3.39 -3.45 -18.11
N GLU A 85 4.28 -2.48 -18.30
CA GLU A 85 4.84 -2.16 -19.61
C GLU A 85 6.36 -2.17 -19.49
N ASP A 86 7.04 -2.62 -20.55
CA ASP A 86 8.49 -2.59 -20.57
C ASP A 86 8.99 -1.14 -20.70
N ASP A 87 10.02 -0.81 -19.94
CA ASP A 87 10.64 0.51 -19.94
C ASP A 87 12.15 0.34 -19.78
N GLY A 88 12.80 -0.16 -20.82
CA GLY A 88 14.22 -0.49 -20.78
C GLY A 88 14.51 -1.67 -19.87
N SER A 89 15.40 -1.49 -18.91
CA SER A 89 15.74 -2.52 -17.93
C SER A 89 14.73 -2.65 -16.79
N ASP A 90 13.84 -1.66 -16.64
CA ASP A 90 12.81 -1.63 -15.61
C ASP A 90 11.43 -1.85 -16.22
N ARG A 91 10.47 -2.16 -15.36
CA ARG A 91 9.09 -2.30 -15.78
C ARG A 91 8.24 -1.18 -15.19
N ARG A 92 7.45 -0.57 -16.02
CA ARG A 92 6.53 0.48 -15.61
C ARG A 92 5.16 -0.12 -15.33
N VAL A 93 4.56 0.31 -14.23
CA VAL A 93 3.25 -0.16 -13.80
C VAL A 93 2.24 0.96 -14.05
N LYS A 94 1.14 0.62 -14.70
CA LYS A 94 0.04 1.56 -14.98
C LYS A 94 -1.28 0.96 -14.49
N ARG A 95 -2.10 1.84 -14.04
CA ARG A 95 -3.45 1.50 -13.61
C ARG A 95 -4.36 1.16 -14.79
#